data_6f15a55116be796954d3056d2cdf502e
#
_entry.id   6f15a55116be796954d3056d2cdf502e
#
_cell.length_a   1.000
_cell.length_b   1.000
_cell.length_c   1.000
_cell.angle_alpha   90.00
_cell.angle_beta   90.00
_cell.angle_gamma   90.00
#
_symmetry.space_group_name_H-M   'P 1'
#
loop_
_entity.id
_entity.type
_entity.pdbx_description
1 polymer ?
#
loop_
_entity_poly.entity_id
_entity_poly.type
_entity_poly.pdbx_seq_one_letter_code
_entity_poly.pdbx_strand_id
1 'polypeptide(L)'
;MGLIIVTSANYRFKGVYPALVTPFDENGVNEKQYRRLIDYTIGKGATGLVPCGTTGEFTSMRFEEKVEAIRIACEAADGRVPVVAGTGAAYTNDVIKLTRRAAEFGASAALVVTPYFLKPSTKEIYEHFEKIANSSEIPIIMYNIPQVTGVMLDWWVIDGLREIENIIGLKDSSGNLVHLTTVLVRKPDEFQVMIGHDEVALPALASGCDGAILASANIFPDRYLKMQAALAAGDLKEALIIQRSIQKTVRIFVNRGGGLAIKAGLNMMGIPVGVARRPLQESDSLRYEDIDELRTCLEDLHLIERGPVTFKMGDRELLAEAYPKAVGLVPDVVEDLTLLHGEALAGEGLEVAHVDLVMGVRDGPLSAALENSGKIVEGYHSSNIIKDLDPVTIFAPTVTITGERQKKMVMEVAQRAVADAVRRTVTDGVIPEELVPDLVIAVNTFVHPNAVNPRRVHINNFRAVRFAIRRALEGRQSVEEMIRRKESARHPFAYNP
;
A
#
# COMPACT_ATOMS: atom_id res chain seq x y z
N MET A 1 -29.80 -21.34 -28.30
CA MET A 1 -28.61 -20.51 -28.04
C MET A 1 -27.50 -21.50 -27.72
N GLY A 2 -26.61 -21.76 -28.68
CA GLY A 2 -25.63 -22.84 -28.52
C GLY A 2 -24.58 -22.45 -27.50
N LEU A 3 -24.33 -23.30 -26.50
CA LEU A 3 -23.14 -23.24 -25.66
C LEU A 3 -21.93 -23.30 -26.58
N ILE A 4 -21.16 -22.23 -26.68
CA ILE A 4 -19.82 -22.28 -27.23
C ILE A 4 -18.99 -23.03 -26.17
N ILE A 5 -18.75 -24.32 -26.43
CA ILE A 5 -17.75 -25.07 -25.66
C ILE A 5 -16.42 -24.45 -26.04
N VAL A 6 -15.90 -23.59 -25.18
CA VAL A 6 -14.56 -23.03 -25.30
C VAL A 6 -13.59 -24.18 -24.97
N THR A 7 -13.10 -24.85 -25.99
CA THR A 7 -12.02 -25.82 -25.82
C THR A 7 -10.75 -25.10 -25.46
N SER A 8 -9.92 -25.67 -24.59
CA SER A 8 -8.66 -25.14 -24.02
C SER A 8 -7.66 -24.59 -25.08
N ALA A 9 -7.77 -25.03 -26.30
CA ALA A 9 -6.88 -24.72 -27.42
C ALA A 9 -6.98 -23.27 -27.96
N ASN A 10 -8.00 -22.48 -27.59
CA ASN A 10 -8.27 -21.18 -28.23
C ASN A 10 -8.28 -19.98 -27.27
N TYR A 11 -8.06 -20.16 -25.97
CA TYR A 11 -8.14 -19.05 -25.04
C TYR A 11 -6.76 -18.48 -24.71
N ARG A 12 -6.49 -17.24 -25.10
CA ARG A 12 -5.27 -16.53 -24.76
C ARG A 12 -5.57 -15.44 -23.75
N PHE A 13 -5.10 -15.62 -22.53
CA PHE A 13 -5.19 -14.61 -21.46
C PHE A 13 -4.14 -13.53 -21.70
N LYS A 14 -4.53 -12.40 -22.29
CA LYS A 14 -3.67 -11.25 -22.55
C LYS A 14 -4.21 -10.01 -21.85
N GLY A 15 -3.35 -9.05 -21.60
CA GLY A 15 -3.73 -7.78 -21.03
C GLY A 15 -3.64 -7.76 -19.51
N VAL A 16 -4.58 -7.12 -18.83
CA VAL A 16 -4.52 -6.79 -17.41
C VAL A 16 -5.73 -7.31 -16.66
N TYR A 17 -5.45 -8.12 -15.66
CA TYR A 17 -6.44 -8.80 -14.81
C TYR A 17 -6.30 -8.31 -13.38
N PRO A 18 -7.26 -7.56 -12.82
CA PRO A 18 -7.27 -7.26 -11.40
C PRO A 18 -7.36 -8.56 -10.57
N ALA A 19 -6.41 -8.77 -9.67
CA ALA A 19 -6.57 -9.71 -8.58
C ALA A 19 -7.54 -9.08 -7.57
N LEU A 20 -8.85 -9.31 -7.74
CA LEU A 20 -9.90 -8.58 -7.05
C LEU A 20 -9.80 -8.70 -5.53
N VAL A 21 -9.96 -7.58 -4.82
CA VAL A 21 -10.30 -7.61 -3.40
C VAL A 21 -11.73 -8.14 -3.24
N THR A 22 -12.03 -8.78 -2.11
CA THR A 22 -13.38 -9.25 -1.80
C THR A 22 -14.02 -8.33 -0.78
N PRO A 23 -15.09 -7.58 -1.13
CA PRO A 23 -15.87 -6.84 -0.15
C PRO A 23 -16.59 -7.80 0.81
N PHE A 24 -16.55 -7.51 2.10
CA PHE A 24 -17.21 -8.28 3.13
C PHE A 24 -18.15 -7.42 3.96
N ASP A 25 -19.21 -8.05 4.48
CA ASP A 25 -20.04 -7.53 5.55
C ASP A 25 -20.24 -8.60 6.64
N GLU A 26 -21.16 -8.37 7.57
CA GLU A 26 -21.46 -9.29 8.68
C GLU A 26 -22.00 -10.65 8.21
N ASN A 27 -22.59 -10.73 7.02
CA ASN A 27 -23.18 -11.94 6.46
C ASN A 27 -22.21 -12.75 5.59
N GLY A 28 -21.07 -12.16 5.21
CA GLY A 28 -20.09 -12.82 4.34
C GLY A 28 -19.59 -11.94 3.21
N VAL A 29 -19.69 -12.41 1.96
CA VAL A 29 -19.33 -11.63 0.78
C VAL A 29 -20.42 -10.60 0.49
N ASN A 30 -20.06 -9.32 0.44
CA ASN A 30 -20.99 -8.26 0.07
C ASN A 30 -21.17 -8.18 -1.44
N GLU A 31 -22.17 -8.90 -1.95
CA GLU A 31 -22.44 -9.01 -3.38
C GLU A 31 -22.63 -7.65 -4.06
N LYS A 32 -23.40 -6.74 -3.46
CA LYS A 32 -23.67 -5.42 -4.04
C LYS A 32 -22.40 -4.63 -4.31
N GLN A 33 -21.50 -4.58 -3.31
CA GLN A 33 -20.25 -3.85 -3.45
C GLN A 33 -19.26 -4.59 -4.37
N TYR A 34 -19.32 -5.92 -4.39
CA TYR A 34 -18.46 -6.70 -5.27
C TYR A 34 -18.82 -6.49 -6.72
N ARG A 35 -20.12 -6.51 -7.08
CA ARG A 35 -20.60 -6.18 -8.44
C ARG A 35 -20.17 -4.76 -8.85
N ARG A 36 -20.27 -3.79 -7.94
CA ARG A 36 -19.81 -2.41 -8.19
C ARG A 36 -18.32 -2.33 -8.49
N LEU A 37 -17.47 -3.04 -7.72
CA LEU A 37 -16.04 -3.13 -7.99
C LEU A 37 -15.75 -3.76 -9.35
N ILE A 38 -16.44 -4.83 -9.69
CA ILE A 38 -16.30 -5.54 -10.97
C ILE A 38 -16.66 -4.61 -12.12
N ASP A 39 -17.79 -3.93 -12.04
CA ASP A 39 -18.20 -2.95 -13.06
C ASP A 39 -17.20 -1.81 -13.21
N TYR A 40 -16.65 -1.31 -12.09
CA TYR A 40 -15.60 -0.29 -12.11
C TYR A 40 -14.37 -0.79 -12.84
N THR A 41 -13.84 -1.96 -12.49
CA THR A 41 -12.60 -2.48 -13.10
C THR A 41 -12.77 -2.78 -14.59
N ILE A 42 -13.90 -3.36 -14.99
CA ILE A 42 -14.23 -3.59 -16.41
C ILE A 42 -14.38 -2.24 -17.14
N GLY A 43 -15.09 -1.28 -16.53
CA GLY A 43 -15.27 0.07 -17.09
C GLY A 43 -13.95 0.83 -17.25
N LYS A 44 -12.92 0.51 -16.47
CA LYS A 44 -11.55 1.01 -16.61
C LYS A 44 -10.69 0.21 -17.58
N GLY A 45 -11.28 -0.77 -18.28
CA GLY A 45 -10.65 -1.53 -19.34
C GLY A 45 -9.97 -2.83 -18.91
N ALA A 46 -10.18 -3.32 -17.68
CA ALA A 46 -9.67 -4.64 -17.30
C ALA A 46 -10.07 -5.70 -18.34
N THR A 47 -9.11 -6.51 -18.78
CA THR A 47 -9.31 -7.50 -19.83
C THR A 47 -9.72 -8.87 -19.30
N GLY A 48 -9.79 -9.01 -17.99
CA GLY A 48 -10.29 -10.18 -17.28
C GLY A 48 -10.36 -9.90 -15.79
N LEU A 49 -10.83 -10.86 -15.00
CA LEU A 49 -11.01 -10.75 -13.55
C LEU A 49 -10.41 -11.96 -12.84
N VAL A 50 -9.84 -11.74 -11.65
CA VAL A 50 -9.32 -12.84 -10.82
C VAL A 50 -9.92 -12.74 -9.40
N PRO A 51 -11.10 -13.35 -9.15
CA PRO A 51 -11.67 -13.49 -7.81
C PRO A 51 -10.89 -14.50 -6.97
N CYS A 52 -10.95 -14.40 -5.67
CA CYS A 52 -10.39 -15.37 -4.70
C CYS A 52 -8.89 -15.62 -4.83
N GLY A 53 -8.10 -14.64 -5.32
CA GLY A 53 -6.65 -14.65 -5.20
C GLY A 53 -6.18 -14.24 -3.81
N THR A 54 -4.86 -14.08 -3.61
CA THR A 54 -4.26 -13.60 -2.35
C THR A 54 -4.82 -12.23 -1.96
N THR A 55 -4.93 -11.31 -2.89
CA THR A 55 -5.53 -9.98 -2.70
C THR A 55 -6.99 -10.04 -2.27
N GLY A 56 -7.71 -11.07 -2.69
CA GLY A 56 -9.10 -11.34 -2.32
C GLY A 56 -9.29 -12.00 -0.97
N GLU A 57 -8.22 -12.19 -0.19
CA GLU A 57 -8.25 -12.76 1.18
C GLU A 57 -8.79 -14.19 1.23
N PHE A 58 -8.51 -15.01 0.21
CA PHE A 58 -9.08 -16.37 0.08
C PHE A 58 -8.80 -17.27 1.30
N THR A 59 -7.69 -17.03 2.02
CA THR A 59 -7.32 -17.77 3.24
C THR A 59 -8.20 -17.43 4.44
N SER A 60 -8.88 -16.29 4.41
CA SER A 60 -9.82 -15.82 5.45
C SER A 60 -11.28 -16.09 5.08
N MET A 61 -11.52 -16.91 4.04
CA MET A 61 -12.84 -17.25 3.54
C MET A 61 -13.15 -18.73 3.77
N ARG A 62 -14.39 -19.02 4.17
CA ARG A 62 -14.94 -20.39 4.18
C ARG A 62 -15.09 -20.89 2.73
N PHE A 63 -15.21 -22.19 2.56
CA PHE A 63 -15.37 -22.78 1.23
C PHE A 63 -16.58 -22.20 0.50
N GLU A 64 -17.72 -22.09 1.17
CA GLU A 64 -18.97 -21.54 0.62
C GLU A 64 -18.83 -20.08 0.20
N GLU A 65 -18.06 -19.28 0.94
CA GLU A 65 -17.80 -17.89 0.59
C GLU A 65 -16.91 -17.74 -0.65
N LYS A 66 -15.95 -18.66 -0.85
CA LYS A 66 -15.17 -18.73 -2.08
C LYS A 66 -16.03 -19.07 -3.27
N VAL A 67 -16.91 -20.07 -3.11
CA VAL A 67 -17.90 -20.46 -4.13
C VAL A 67 -18.76 -19.26 -4.48
N GLU A 68 -19.28 -18.55 -3.49
CA GLU A 68 -20.13 -17.39 -3.68
C GLU A 68 -19.41 -16.22 -4.37
N ALA A 69 -18.18 -15.90 -3.96
CA ALA A 69 -17.39 -14.85 -4.59
C ALA A 69 -17.08 -15.16 -6.07
N ILE A 70 -16.79 -16.41 -6.39
CA ILE A 70 -16.56 -16.84 -7.79
C ILE A 70 -17.87 -16.75 -8.59
N ARG A 71 -19.00 -17.22 -8.05
CA ARG A 71 -20.31 -17.09 -8.68
C ARG A 71 -20.63 -15.64 -9.02
N ILE A 72 -20.53 -14.76 -8.03
CA ILE A 72 -20.80 -13.32 -8.21
C ILE A 72 -19.89 -12.73 -9.30
N ALA A 73 -18.60 -13.09 -9.30
CA ALA A 73 -17.67 -12.58 -10.30
C ALA A 73 -18.02 -13.05 -11.73
N CYS A 74 -18.38 -14.31 -11.92
CA CYS A 74 -18.79 -14.84 -13.20
C CYS A 74 -20.08 -14.20 -13.70
N GLU A 75 -21.10 -14.12 -12.84
CA GLU A 75 -22.39 -13.48 -13.18
C GLU A 75 -22.22 -11.98 -13.46
N ALA A 76 -21.44 -11.27 -12.64
CA ALA A 76 -21.20 -9.83 -12.85
C ALA A 76 -20.35 -9.56 -14.09
N ALA A 77 -19.42 -10.44 -14.43
CA ALA A 77 -18.67 -10.33 -15.68
C ALA A 77 -19.60 -10.46 -16.91
N ASP A 78 -20.64 -11.29 -16.82
CA ASP A 78 -21.68 -11.48 -17.85
C ASP A 78 -21.09 -11.64 -19.27
N GLY A 79 -20.00 -12.41 -19.39
CA GLY A 79 -19.28 -12.64 -20.64
C GLY A 79 -18.54 -11.42 -21.22
N ARG A 80 -18.57 -10.26 -20.54
CA ARG A 80 -17.83 -9.04 -20.96
C ARG A 80 -16.32 -9.25 -20.98
N VAL A 81 -15.83 -10.01 -20.00
CA VAL A 81 -14.42 -10.38 -19.86
C VAL A 81 -14.31 -11.78 -19.24
N PRO A 82 -13.20 -12.51 -19.47
CA PRO A 82 -12.97 -13.81 -18.85
C PRO A 82 -12.77 -13.70 -17.34
N VAL A 83 -13.17 -14.76 -16.63
CA VAL A 83 -12.94 -14.91 -15.20
C VAL A 83 -11.95 -16.05 -14.95
N VAL A 84 -10.82 -15.75 -14.34
CA VAL A 84 -9.82 -16.73 -13.90
C VAL A 84 -9.99 -16.91 -12.39
N ALA A 85 -10.72 -17.95 -12.00
CA ALA A 85 -11.10 -18.17 -10.61
C ALA A 85 -9.92 -18.65 -9.75
N GLY A 86 -9.62 -17.96 -8.65
CA GLY A 86 -8.69 -18.45 -7.63
C GLY A 86 -9.29 -19.63 -6.88
N THR A 87 -8.81 -20.84 -7.14
CA THR A 87 -9.34 -22.07 -6.54
C THR A 87 -8.35 -22.77 -5.61
N GLY A 88 -7.23 -22.10 -5.32
CA GLY A 88 -6.17 -22.66 -4.46
C GLY A 88 -6.62 -22.95 -3.04
N ALA A 89 -6.12 -24.05 -2.50
CA ALA A 89 -6.24 -24.45 -1.10
C ALA A 89 -5.04 -25.32 -0.70
N ALA A 90 -4.82 -25.49 0.59
CA ALA A 90 -3.78 -26.41 1.08
C ALA A 90 -4.12 -27.88 0.83
N TYR A 91 -5.41 -28.23 0.73
CA TYR A 91 -5.89 -29.58 0.52
C TYR A 91 -6.32 -29.79 -0.94
N THR A 92 -5.67 -30.73 -1.66
CA THR A 92 -5.87 -31.01 -3.09
C THR A 92 -7.34 -31.23 -3.46
N ASN A 93 -8.10 -31.99 -2.63
CA ASN A 93 -9.50 -32.27 -2.96
C ASN A 93 -10.40 -31.03 -2.84
N ASP A 94 -10.06 -30.07 -1.99
CA ASP A 94 -10.80 -28.79 -1.91
C ASP A 94 -10.53 -27.93 -3.15
N VAL A 95 -9.28 -27.95 -3.67
CA VAL A 95 -8.96 -27.31 -4.95
C VAL A 95 -9.82 -27.90 -6.07
N ILE A 96 -9.87 -29.24 -6.17
CA ILE A 96 -10.68 -29.93 -7.20
C ILE A 96 -12.16 -29.56 -7.08
N LYS A 97 -12.72 -29.60 -5.87
CA LYS A 97 -14.12 -29.23 -5.63
C LYS A 97 -14.41 -27.79 -6.04
N LEU A 98 -13.55 -26.84 -5.62
CA LEU A 98 -13.72 -25.42 -5.91
C LEU A 98 -13.55 -25.15 -7.41
N THR A 99 -12.61 -25.81 -8.08
CA THR A 99 -12.42 -25.71 -9.53
C THR A 99 -13.64 -26.19 -10.32
N ARG A 100 -14.26 -27.29 -9.91
CA ARG A 100 -15.53 -27.76 -10.50
C ARG A 100 -16.65 -26.76 -10.32
N ARG A 101 -16.79 -26.18 -9.11
CA ARG A 101 -17.79 -25.12 -8.88
C ARG A 101 -17.52 -23.89 -9.74
N ALA A 102 -16.26 -23.50 -9.92
CA ALA A 102 -15.89 -22.41 -10.81
C ALA A 102 -16.27 -22.69 -12.28
N ALA A 103 -16.05 -23.92 -12.75
CA ALA A 103 -16.45 -24.35 -14.09
C ALA A 103 -17.98 -24.26 -14.28
N GLU A 104 -18.77 -24.74 -13.30
CA GLU A 104 -20.24 -24.67 -13.31
C GLU A 104 -20.75 -23.21 -13.44
N PHE A 105 -20.04 -22.22 -12.90
CA PHE A 105 -20.38 -20.80 -13.01
C PHE A 105 -19.86 -20.14 -14.29
N GLY A 106 -19.14 -20.88 -15.15
CA GLY A 106 -18.61 -20.38 -16.41
C GLY A 106 -17.26 -19.63 -16.28
N ALA A 107 -16.47 -19.94 -15.24
CA ALA A 107 -15.09 -19.44 -15.17
C ALA A 107 -14.28 -19.96 -16.39
N SER A 108 -13.43 -19.09 -16.94
CA SER A 108 -12.63 -19.40 -18.14
C SER A 108 -11.38 -20.21 -17.83
N ALA A 109 -10.88 -20.13 -16.61
CA ALA A 109 -9.75 -20.90 -16.09
C ALA A 109 -9.72 -20.88 -14.55
N ALA A 110 -8.93 -21.77 -13.97
CA ALA A 110 -8.64 -21.77 -12.54
C ALA A 110 -7.19 -21.35 -12.27
N LEU A 111 -7.00 -20.42 -11.35
CA LEU A 111 -5.70 -20.02 -10.81
C LEU A 111 -5.43 -20.83 -9.55
N VAL A 112 -4.44 -21.72 -9.62
CA VAL A 112 -4.11 -22.65 -8.54
C VAL A 112 -2.75 -22.30 -7.94
N VAL A 113 -2.74 -21.83 -6.71
CA VAL A 113 -1.51 -21.57 -5.96
C VAL A 113 -0.88 -22.89 -5.49
N THR A 114 0.45 -22.93 -5.40
CA THR A 114 1.16 -24.05 -4.75
C THR A 114 0.60 -24.31 -3.35
N PRO A 115 0.58 -25.57 -2.88
CA PRO A 115 0.25 -25.83 -1.48
C PRO A 115 1.13 -24.98 -0.55
N TYR A 116 0.56 -24.53 0.54
CA TYR A 116 1.18 -23.57 1.45
C TYR A 116 1.12 -24.05 2.89
N PHE A 117 1.92 -23.42 3.77
CA PHE A 117 2.13 -23.73 5.17
C PHE A 117 2.98 -24.98 5.38
N LEU A 118 2.53 -26.17 4.97
CA LEU A 118 3.38 -27.38 4.91
C LEU A 118 4.04 -27.42 3.53
N LYS A 119 5.35 -27.57 3.51
CA LYS A 119 6.14 -27.55 2.26
C LYS A 119 6.18 -28.95 1.67
N PRO A 120 5.45 -29.22 0.58
CA PRO A 120 5.53 -30.48 -0.13
C PRO A 120 6.86 -30.61 -0.88
N SER A 121 7.29 -31.83 -1.12
CA SER A 121 8.37 -32.14 -2.03
C SER A 121 7.98 -31.82 -3.47
N THR A 122 8.96 -31.70 -4.36
CA THR A 122 8.71 -31.49 -5.79
C THR A 122 7.79 -32.54 -6.41
N LYS A 123 7.95 -33.80 -6.03
CA LYS A 123 7.09 -34.88 -6.49
C LYS A 123 5.64 -34.66 -6.06
N GLU A 124 5.41 -34.30 -4.81
CA GLU A 124 4.06 -34.03 -4.28
C GLU A 124 3.43 -32.79 -4.93
N ILE A 125 4.23 -31.76 -5.27
CA ILE A 125 3.77 -30.62 -6.05
C ILE A 125 3.30 -31.05 -7.43
N TYR A 126 4.08 -31.91 -8.11
CA TYR A 126 3.71 -32.44 -9.41
C TYR A 126 2.41 -33.24 -9.35
N GLU A 127 2.33 -34.21 -8.43
CA GLU A 127 1.13 -35.04 -8.23
C GLU A 127 -0.12 -34.18 -7.87
N HIS A 128 0.07 -33.10 -7.11
CA HIS A 128 -1.01 -32.15 -6.78
C HIS A 128 -1.58 -31.50 -8.03
N PHE A 129 -0.74 -30.87 -8.86
CA PHE A 129 -1.17 -30.20 -10.08
C PHE A 129 -1.71 -31.17 -11.12
N GLU A 130 -1.05 -32.31 -11.32
CA GLU A 130 -1.50 -33.37 -12.24
C GLU A 130 -2.92 -33.86 -11.87
N LYS A 131 -3.14 -34.16 -10.60
CA LYS A 131 -4.47 -34.61 -10.13
C LYS A 131 -5.54 -33.55 -10.32
N ILE A 132 -5.22 -32.26 -10.09
CA ILE A 132 -6.16 -31.16 -10.30
C ILE A 132 -6.46 -31.00 -11.79
N ALA A 133 -5.46 -30.95 -12.65
CA ALA A 133 -5.61 -30.78 -14.09
C ALA A 133 -6.45 -31.90 -14.70
N ASN A 134 -6.18 -33.16 -14.34
CA ASN A 134 -6.92 -34.33 -14.81
C ASN A 134 -8.37 -34.40 -14.28
N SER A 135 -8.69 -33.61 -13.24
CA SER A 135 -10.03 -33.57 -12.63
C SER A 135 -10.83 -32.32 -13.00
N SER A 136 -10.26 -31.43 -13.83
CA SER A 136 -10.82 -30.13 -14.15
C SER A 136 -11.37 -30.07 -15.59
N GLU A 137 -12.56 -29.48 -15.74
CA GLU A 137 -13.20 -29.19 -17.04
C GLU A 137 -12.70 -27.86 -17.63
N ILE A 138 -12.07 -27.00 -16.80
CA ILE A 138 -11.48 -25.71 -17.22
C ILE A 138 -9.97 -25.75 -17.07
N PRO A 139 -9.23 -25.01 -17.92
CA PRO A 139 -7.78 -24.99 -17.86
C PRO A 139 -7.23 -24.44 -16.56
N ILE A 140 -6.02 -24.90 -16.21
CA ILE A 140 -5.31 -24.53 -14.99
C ILE A 140 -4.17 -23.57 -15.31
N ILE A 141 -4.09 -22.48 -14.56
CA ILE A 141 -2.96 -21.57 -14.50
C ILE A 141 -2.27 -21.79 -13.15
N MET A 142 -1.03 -22.21 -13.17
CA MET A 142 -0.22 -22.37 -11.95
C MET A 142 0.06 -21.01 -11.33
N TYR A 143 0.10 -20.93 -10.00
CA TYR A 143 0.41 -19.69 -9.30
C TYR A 143 1.63 -19.83 -8.40
N ASN A 144 2.72 -19.17 -8.78
CA ASN A 144 3.98 -19.10 -8.07
C ASN A 144 4.08 -17.82 -7.23
N ILE A 145 4.05 -17.95 -5.91
CA ILE A 145 4.17 -16.84 -4.94
C ILE A 145 4.97 -17.28 -3.71
N PRO A 146 6.27 -17.56 -3.86
CA PRO A 146 7.09 -18.19 -2.83
C PRO A 146 7.22 -17.39 -1.53
N GLN A 147 7.15 -16.06 -1.58
CA GLN A 147 7.20 -15.20 -0.39
C GLN A 147 6.01 -15.38 0.57
N VAL A 148 4.90 -15.95 0.10
CA VAL A 148 3.70 -16.22 0.91
C VAL A 148 3.53 -17.71 1.18
N THR A 149 3.78 -18.55 0.18
CA THR A 149 3.59 -20.01 0.29
C THR A 149 4.79 -20.72 0.93
N GLY A 150 5.99 -20.12 0.84
CA GLY A 150 7.24 -20.78 1.19
C GLY A 150 7.67 -21.86 0.20
N VAL A 151 6.99 -21.96 -0.96
CA VAL A 151 7.24 -22.95 -2.02
C VAL A 151 7.50 -22.22 -3.33
N MET A 152 8.65 -22.48 -3.94
CA MET A 152 9.02 -22.00 -5.27
C MET A 152 8.73 -23.05 -6.32
N LEU A 153 8.04 -22.68 -7.38
CA LEU A 153 7.97 -23.49 -8.60
C LEU A 153 9.24 -23.21 -9.43
N ASP A 154 10.22 -24.06 -9.32
CA ASP A 154 11.41 -23.97 -10.16
C ASP A 154 11.08 -24.17 -11.64
N TRP A 155 11.86 -23.57 -12.54
CA TRP A 155 11.60 -23.63 -13.99
C TRP A 155 11.51 -25.07 -14.52
N TRP A 156 12.26 -26.02 -13.97
CA TRP A 156 12.23 -27.42 -14.40
C TRP A 156 10.96 -28.17 -13.92
N VAL A 157 10.33 -27.74 -12.80
CA VAL A 157 9.02 -28.23 -12.36
C VAL A 157 7.94 -27.70 -13.31
N ILE A 158 8.03 -26.43 -13.68
CA ILE A 158 7.13 -25.78 -14.64
C ILE A 158 7.26 -26.49 -15.99
N ASP A 159 8.47 -26.79 -16.45
CA ASP A 159 8.72 -27.53 -17.70
C ASP A 159 8.04 -28.91 -17.70
N GLY A 160 8.07 -29.64 -16.58
CA GLY A 160 7.37 -30.93 -16.47
C GLY A 160 5.85 -30.78 -16.40
N LEU A 161 5.35 -29.80 -15.66
CA LEU A 161 3.89 -29.61 -15.49
C LEU A 161 3.19 -29.09 -16.76
N ARG A 162 3.83 -28.27 -17.58
CA ARG A 162 3.24 -27.78 -18.83
C ARG A 162 3.02 -28.85 -19.91
N GLU A 163 3.63 -30.03 -19.75
CA GLU A 163 3.35 -31.19 -20.62
C GLU A 163 1.95 -31.78 -20.37
N ILE A 164 1.29 -31.40 -19.28
CA ILE A 164 -0.08 -31.78 -18.99
C ILE A 164 -1.02 -30.82 -19.77
N GLU A 165 -1.76 -31.35 -20.73
CA GLU A 165 -2.55 -30.58 -21.70
C GLU A 165 -3.44 -29.50 -21.08
N ASN A 166 -4.00 -29.76 -19.90
CA ASN A 166 -4.89 -28.82 -19.21
C ASN A 166 -4.18 -27.80 -18.31
N ILE A 167 -2.82 -27.78 -18.29
CA ILE A 167 -2.04 -26.75 -17.62
C ILE A 167 -1.53 -25.78 -18.67
N ILE A 168 -2.17 -24.63 -18.78
CA ILE A 168 -1.99 -23.71 -19.90
C ILE A 168 -1.11 -22.50 -19.58
N GLY A 169 -0.71 -22.30 -18.34
CA GLY A 169 0.07 -21.12 -18.01
C GLY A 169 0.52 -21.03 -16.56
N LEU A 170 1.23 -19.94 -16.31
CA LEU A 170 1.80 -19.56 -15.03
C LEU A 170 1.48 -18.10 -14.71
N LYS A 171 1.04 -17.83 -13.48
CA LYS A 171 1.17 -16.50 -12.85
C LYS A 171 2.40 -16.51 -11.97
N ASP A 172 3.39 -15.67 -12.28
CA ASP A 172 4.59 -15.52 -11.45
C ASP A 172 4.58 -14.22 -10.64
N SER A 173 4.47 -14.36 -9.32
CA SER A 173 4.56 -13.28 -8.34
C SER A 173 5.85 -13.31 -7.53
N SER A 174 6.85 -14.10 -7.92
CA SER A 174 8.11 -14.23 -7.19
C SER A 174 8.91 -12.92 -7.09
N GLY A 175 8.72 -12.01 -8.06
CA GLY A 175 9.54 -10.80 -8.20
C GLY A 175 10.96 -11.09 -8.72
N ASN A 176 11.29 -12.36 -8.97
CA ASN A 176 12.60 -12.79 -9.46
C ASN A 176 12.65 -12.79 -10.99
N LEU A 177 13.15 -11.69 -11.56
CA LEU A 177 13.25 -11.54 -13.02
C LEU A 177 14.18 -12.58 -13.67
N VAL A 178 15.19 -13.07 -12.97
CA VAL A 178 16.09 -14.13 -13.51
C VAL A 178 15.32 -15.42 -13.69
N HIS A 179 14.52 -15.81 -12.69
CA HIS A 179 13.64 -16.97 -12.80
C HIS A 179 12.62 -16.78 -13.92
N LEU A 180 11.92 -15.63 -13.91
CA LEU A 180 10.89 -15.31 -14.90
C LEU A 180 11.44 -15.37 -16.34
N THR A 181 12.58 -14.74 -16.61
CA THR A 181 13.19 -14.76 -17.96
C THR A 181 13.63 -16.17 -18.36
N THR A 182 14.10 -17.00 -17.41
CA THR A 182 14.40 -18.40 -17.67
C THR A 182 13.14 -19.17 -18.13
N VAL A 183 12.00 -18.96 -17.48
CA VAL A 183 10.72 -19.56 -17.89
C VAL A 183 10.29 -19.05 -19.26
N LEU A 184 10.37 -17.73 -19.51
CA LEU A 184 9.95 -17.09 -20.76
C LEU A 184 10.72 -17.60 -21.98
N VAL A 185 12.04 -17.78 -21.85
CA VAL A 185 12.89 -18.30 -22.96
C VAL A 185 12.57 -19.76 -23.28
N ARG A 186 12.07 -20.52 -22.31
CA ARG A 186 11.82 -21.97 -22.45
C ARG A 186 10.37 -22.31 -22.78
N LYS A 187 9.43 -21.37 -22.57
CA LYS A 187 8.01 -21.64 -22.78
C LYS A 187 7.69 -21.81 -24.29
N PRO A 188 6.80 -22.74 -24.66
CA PRO A 188 6.19 -22.74 -25.98
C PRO A 188 5.19 -21.59 -26.12
N ASP A 189 4.84 -21.23 -27.36
CA ASP A 189 3.98 -20.07 -27.65
C ASP A 189 2.58 -20.19 -27.06
N GLU A 190 2.04 -21.39 -26.94
CA GLU A 190 0.74 -21.69 -26.36
C GLU A 190 0.72 -21.58 -24.82
N PHE A 191 1.85 -21.74 -24.14
CA PHE A 191 1.94 -21.62 -22.69
C PHE A 191 2.05 -20.15 -22.28
N GLN A 192 1.14 -19.69 -21.43
CA GLN A 192 1.00 -18.27 -21.10
C GLN A 192 1.67 -17.95 -19.75
N VAL A 193 2.42 -16.86 -19.71
CA VAL A 193 3.06 -16.37 -18.50
C VAL A 193 2.55 -14.98 -18.16
N MET A 194 1.89 -14.87 -17.01
CA MET A 194 1.35 -13.63 -16.49
C MET A 194 2.21 -13.14 -15.32
N ILE A 195 2.67 -11.89 -15.40
CA ILE A 195 3.32 -11.29 -14.23
C ILE A 195 2.31 -11.00 -13.12
N GLY A 196 2.66 -11.37 -11.89
CA GLY A 196 1.83 -11.18 -10.71
C GLY A 196 2.46 -10.29 -9.63
N HIS A 197 3.60 -9.64 -9.92
CA HIS A 197 4.29 -8.73 -8.99
C HIS A 197 4.28 -7.32 -9.54
N ASP A 198 3.54 -6.44 -8.90
CA ASP A 198 3.23 -5.08 -9.37
C ASP A 198 4.47 -4.20 -9.58
N GLU A 199 5.49 -4.30 -8.71
CA GLU A 199 6.70 -3.44 -8.81
C GLU A 199 7.58 -3.75 -10.02
N VAL A 200 7.52 -4.96 -10.55
CA VAL A 200 8.31 -5.41 -11.71
C VAL A 200 7.46 -5.65 -12.96
N ALA A 201 6.26 -5.08 -13.00
CA ALA A 201 5.33 -5.28 -14.13
C ALA A 201 5.96 -4.86 -15.46
N LEU A 202 6.54 -3.65 -15.54
CA LEU A 202 7.16 -3.16 -16.78
C LEU A 202 8.31 -4.06 -17.29
N PRO A 203 9.37 -4.36 -16.50
CA PRO A 203 10.44 -5.20 -16.99
C PRO A 203 9.98 -6.62 -17.35
N ALA A 204 8.97 -7.17 -16.64
CA ALA A 204 8.40 -8.47 -16.96
C ALA A 204 7.66 -8.47 -18.29
N LEU A 205 6.81 -7.47 -18.53
CA LEU A 205 6.09 -7.29 -19.80
C LEU A 205 7.06 -7.05 -20.96
N ALA A 206 8.10 -6.22 -20.75
CA ALA A 206 9.15 -5.99 -21.73
C ALA A 206 9.98 -7.25 -22.03
N SER A 207 10.06 -8.19 -21.08
CA SER A 207 10.72 -9.48 -21.27
C SER A 207 9.87 -10.53 -21.98
N GLY A 208 8.58 -10.23 -22.27
CA GLY A 208 7.71 -11.12 -23.05
C GLY A 208 6.64 -11.85 -22.24
N CYS A 209 6.26 -11.38 -21.05
CA CYS A 209 5.04 -11.86 -20.40
C CYS A 209 3.81 -11.55 -21.26
N ASP A 210 2.89 -12.52 -21.33
CA ASP A 210 1.67 -12.41 -22.14
C ASP A 210 0.66 -11.41 -21.58
N GLY A 211 0.71 -11.15 -20.27
CA GLY A 211 -0.14 -10.20 -19.59
C GLY A 211 0.23 -10.06 -18.11
N ALA A 212 -0.69 -9.50 -17.34
CA ALA A 212 -0.49 -9.19 -15.93
C ALA A 212 -1.72 -9.50 -15.07
N ILE A 213 -1.53 -10.16 -13.93
CA ILE A 213 -2.56 -10.38 -12.90
C ILE A 213 -2.11 -9.63 -11.64
N LEU A 214 -2.55 -8.40 -11.46
CA LEU A 214 -1.98 -7.46 -10.48
C LEU A 214 -3.00 -7.04 -9.43
N ALA A 215 -2.50 -6.81 -8.22
CA ALA A 215 -3.30 -6.32 -7.10
C ALA A 215 -3.69 -4.85 -7.30
N SER A 216 -2.77 -3.99 -7.70
CA SER A 216 -3.01 -2.56 -7.96
C SER A 216 -3.91 -2.30 -9.19
N ALA A 217 -4.12 -3.31 -10.04
CA ALA A 217 -5.09 -3.23 -11.12
C ALA A 217 -6.56 -3.10 -10.64
N ASN A 218 -6.85 -3.32 -9.35
CA ASN A 218 -8.14 -2.94 -8.75
C ASN A 218 -8.35 -1.42 -8.77
N ILE A 219 -7.28 -0.63 -8.75
CA ILE A 219 -7.30 0.84 -8.69
C ILE A 219 -7.18 1.45 -10.08
N PHE A 220 -6.17 1.03 -10.85
CA PHE A 220 -5.80 1.66 -12.13
C PHE A 220 -5.42 0.65 -13.22
N PRO A 221 -6.32 -0.24 -13.65
CA PRO A 221 -6.02 -1.20 -14.72
C PRO A 221 -5.67 -0.50 -16.04
N ASP A 222 -6.26 0.66 -16.32
CA ASP A 222 -6.01 1.48 -17.50
C ASP A 222 -4.54 1.93 -17.64
N ARG A 223 -3.84 2.14 -16.53
CA ARG A 223 -2.41 2.51 -16.55
C ARG A 223 -1.55 1.37 -17.07
N TYR A 224 -1.81 0.15 -16.63
CA TYR A 224 -1.09 -1.03 -17.11
C TYR A 224 -1.42 -1.36 -18.56
N LEU A 225 -2.66 -1.12 -19.01
CA LEU A 225 -3.02 -1.27 -20.41
C LEU A 225 -2.29 -0.25 -21.31
N LYS A 226 -2.21 1.01 -20.88
CA LYS A 226 -1.40 2.03 -21.55
C LYS A 226 0.07 1.65 -21.61
N MET A 227 0.62 1.10 -20.52
CA MET A 227 1.99 0.60 -20.46
C MET A 227 2.22 -0.52 -21.49
N GLN A 228 1.30 -1.50 -21.58
CA GLN A 228 1.39 -2.58 -22.57
C GLN A 228 1.27 -2.04 -24.00
N ALA A 229 0.38 -1.09 -24.25
CA ALA A 229 0.22 -0.46 -25.55
C ALA A 229 1.49 0.31 -25.96
N ALA A 230 2.11 1.04 -25.04
CA ALA A 230 3.38 1.74 -25.28
C ALA A 230 4.50 0.76 -25.62
N LEU A 231 4.62 -0.36 -24.87
CA LEU A 231 5.60 -1.42 -25.17
C LEU A 231 5.35 -2.05 -26.54
N ALA A 232 4.10 -2.33 -26.90
CA ALA A 232 3.74 -2.90 -28.21
C ALA A 232 4.06 -1.93 -29.36
N ALA A 233 3.99 -0.63 -29.12
CA ALA A 233 4.39 0.42 -30.05
C ALA A 233 5.91 0.69 -30.09
N GLY A 234 6.70 0.02 -29.26
CA GLY A 234 8.15 0.25 -29.12
C GLY A 234 8.50 1.50 -28.32
N ASP A 235 7.53 2.17 -27.69
CA ASP A 235 7.74 3.38 -26.88
C ASP A 235 8.07 3.04 -25.43
N LEU A 236 9.30 2.58 -25.21
CA LEU A 236 9.80 2.29 -23.86
C LEU A 236 9.83 3.53 -22.96
N LYS A 237 10.01 4.72 -23.55
CA LYS A 237 10.05 5.98 -22.79
C LYS A 237 8.70 6.27 -22.14
N GLU A 238 7.62 6.16 -22.89
CA GLU A 238 6.27 6.32 -22.38
C GLU A 238 5.93 5.24 -21.34
N ALA A 239 6.26 3.97 -21.61
CA ALA A 239 6.07 2.88 -20.66
C ALA A 239 6.78 3.14 -19.31
N LEU A 240 8.00 3.69 -19.34
CA LEU A 240 8.76 4.08 -18.15
C LEU A 240 8.11 5.26 -17.39
N ILE A 241 7.57 6.24 -18.10
CA ILE A 241 6.84 7.36 -17.48
C ILE A 241 5.63 6.81 -16.71
N ILE A 242 4.86 5.92 -17.32
CA ILE A 242 3.70 5.30 -16.69
C ILE A 242 4.11 4.50 -15.44
N GLN A 243 5.12 3.61 -15.55
CA GLN A 243 5.61 2.83 -14.39
C GLN A 243 6.04 3.75 -13.24
N ARG A 244 6.81 4.80 -13.53
CA ARG A 244 7.29 5.75 -12.52
C ARG A 244 6.14 6.49 -11.84
N SER A 245 5.11 6.85 -12.59
CA SER A 245 3.94 7.57 -12.05
C SER A 245 3.19 6.76 -10.99
N ILE A 246 3.09 5.44 -11.15
CA ILE A 246 2.37 4.55 -10.23
C ILE A 246 3.27 3.91 -9.16
N GLN A 247 4.59 3.94 -9.33
CA GLN A 247 5.54 3.15 -8.52
C GLN A 247 5.42 3.40 -7.02
N LYS A 248 5.19 4.64 -6.62
CA LYS A 248 5.06 5.00 -5.20
C LYS A 248 3.81 4.37 -4.58
N THR A 249 2.68 4.44 -5.28
CA THR A 249 1.41 3.84 -4.88
C THR A 249 1.52 2.31 -4.82
N VAL A 250 2.11 1.71 -5.84
CA VAL A 250 2.35 0.25 -5.91
C VAL A 250 3.17 -0.23 -4.72
N ARG A 251 4.20 0.51 -4.30
CA ARG A 251 5.01 0.16 -3.13
C ARG A 251 4.22 0.12 -1.82
N ILE A 252 3.25 1.01 -1.67
CA ILE A 252 2.36 0.97 -0.50
C ILE A 252 1.54 -0.32 -0.55
N PHE A 253 0.99 -0.67 -1.70
CA PHE A 253 0.20 -1.90 -1.86
C PHE A 253 1.02 -3.18 -1.63
N VAL A 254 2.22 -3.26 -2.17
CA VAL A 254 3.07 -4.46 -2.06
C VAL A 254 3.68 -4.61 -0.66
N ASN A 255 4.17 -3.52 -0.06
CA ASN A 255 5.03 -3.60 1.13
C ASN A 255 4.32 -3.23 2.44
N ARG A 256 3.10 -2.69 2.39
CA ARG A 256 2.44 -2.11 3.56
C ARG A 256 0.95 -2.44 3.64
N GLY A 257 0.58 -3.70 3.53
CA GLY A 257 -0.80 -4.10 3.79
C GLY A 257 -1.52 -4.86 2.67
N GLY A 258 -0.93 -5.03 1.50
CA GLY A 258 -1.53 -5.84 0.43
C GLY A 258 -2.97 -5.47 0.11
N GLY A 259 -3.88 -6.43 0.24
CA GLY A 259 -5.31 -6.23 -0.02
C GLY A 259 -5.96 -5.16 0.88
N LEU A 260 -5.47 -4.97 2.11
CA LEU A 260 -5.95 -3.92 3.02
C LEU A 260 -5.68 -2.52 2.46
N ALA A 261 -4.45 -2.27 1.95
CA ALA A 261 -4.09 -0.99 1.37
C ALA A 261 -4.88 -0.70 0.07
N ILE A 262 -5.15 -1.72 -0.73
CA ILE A 262 -6.01 -1.61 -1.92
C ILE A 262 -7.44 -1.26 -1.54
N LYS A 263 -8.01 -1.92 -0.51
CA LYS A 263 -9.33 -1.58 0.00
C LYS A 263 -9.40 -0.14 0.51
N ALA A 264 -8.38 0.31 1.24
CA ALA A 264 -8.30 1.70 1.66
C ALA A 264 -8.33 2.66 0.48
N GLY A 265 -7.53 2.41 -0.56
CA GLY A 265 -7.51 3.22 -1.78
C GLY A 265 -8.86 3.25 -2.51
N LEU A 266 -9.51 2.10 -2.69
CA LEU A 266 -10.85 2.01 -3.30
C LEU A 266 -11.91 2.78 -2.49
N ASN A 267 -11.90 2.64 -1.16
CA ASN A 267 -12.81 3.38 -0.29
C ASN A 267 -12.60 4.91 -0.43
N MET A 268 -11.35 5.38 -0.49
CA MET A 268 -11.04 6.80 -0.75
C MET A 268 -11.57 7.28 -2.11
N MET A 269 -11.57 6.41 -3.11
CA MET A 269 -12.11 6.68 -4.45
C MET A 269 -13.65 6.61 -4.51
N GLY A 270 -14.32 6.41 -3.38
CA GLY A 270 -15.77 6.28 -3.31
C GLY A 270 -16.31 4.93 -3.81
N ILE A 271 -15.46 3.90 -3.86
CA ILE A 271 -15.82 2.52 -4.17
C ILE A 271 -15.82 1.74 -2.85
N PRO A 272 -16.96 1.59 -2.17
CA PRO A 272 -17.00 1.06 -0.81
C PRO A 272 -16.84 -0.47 -0.82
N VAL A 273 -15.62 -0.93 -0.59
CA VAL A 273 -15.27 -2.36 -0.52
C VAL A 273 -15.07 -2.88 0.91
N GLY A 274 -15.31 -2.01 1.89
CA GLY A 274 -15.16 -2.34 3.31
C GLY A 274 -13.70 -2.48 3.74
N VAL A 275 -13.48 -3.31 4.77
CA VAL A 275 -12.15 -3.56 5.35
C VAL A 275 -11.73 -5.01 5.15
N ALA A 276 -10.45 -5.31 5.41
CA ALA A 276 -9.99 -6.70 5.44
C ALA A 276 -10.60 -7.47 6.62
N ARG A 277 -10.69 -8.77 6.50
CA ARG A 277 -11.12 -9.65 7.60
C ARG A 277 -10.02 -9.86 8.63
N ARG A 278 -10.41 -10.08 9.88
CA ARG A 278 -9.47 -10.50 10.92
C ARG A 278 -8.73 -11.79 10.49
N PRO A 279 -7.43 -11.92 10.83
CA PRO A 279 -6.64 -11.06 11.72
C PRO A 279 -6.06 -9.79 11.07
N LEU A 280 -6.28 -9.54 9.77
CA LEU A 280 -5.67 -8.44 9.01
C LEU A 280 -6.39 -7.09 9.17
N GLN A 281 -7.55 -7.05 9.82
CA GLN A 281 -8.42 -5.88 9.89
C GLN A 281 -7.78 -4.67 10.60
N GLU A 282 -6.97 -4.92 11.62
CA GLU A 282 -6.31 -3.90 12.44
C GLU A 282 -4.78 -4.06 12.39
N SER A 283 -4.27 -4.51 11.24
CA SER A 283 -2.85 -4.78 11.16
C SER A 283 -2.05 -3.48 11.25
N ASP A 284 -0.97 -3.49 12.04
CA ASP A 284 0.08 -2.48 12.06
C ASP A 284 0.75 -2.32 10.67
N SER A 285 0.36 -3.16 9.71
CA SER A 285 0.87 -3.12 8.35
C SER A 285 0.35 -1.94 7.52
N LEU A 286 -0.75 -1.29 7.93
CA LEU A 286 -1.23 -0.06 7.30
C LEU A 286 -1.48 1.01 8.37
N ARG A 287 -0.45 1.76 8.69
CA ARG A 287 -0.48 2.83 9.67
C ARG A 287 -1.17 4.07 9.11
N TYR A 288 -1.53 5.00 9.97
CA TYR A 288 -2.14 6.27 9.58
C TYR A 288 -1.30 7.02 8.53
N GLU A 289 0.03 6.98 8.68
CA GLU A 289 0.98 7.59 7.76
C GLU A 289 0.93 6.95 6.36
N ASP A 290 0.74 5.64 6.31
CA ASP A 290 0.64 4.91 5.04
C ASP A 290 -0.67 5.25 4.32
N ILE A 291 -1.74 5.49 5.08
CA ILE A 291 -3.04 5.94 4.57
C ILE A 291 -2.93 7.35 3.98
N ASP A 292 -2.25 8.27 4.68
CA ASP A 292 -2.03 9.65 4.20
C ASP A 292 -1.12 9.68 2.97
N GLU A 293 -0.05 8.86 2.97
CA GLU A 293 0.82 8.72 1.80
C GLU A 293 0.05 8.14 0.60
N LEU A 294 -0.82 7.15 0.84
CA LEU A 294 -1.68 6.56 -0.18
C LEU A 294 -2.64 7.61 -0.77
N ARG A 295 -3.29 8.38 0.09
CA ARG A 295 -4.16 9.48 -0.34
C ARG A 295 -3.43 10.46 -1.24
N THR A 296 -2.26 10.96 -0.80
CA THR A 296 -1.43 11.87 -1.60
C THR A 296 -1.07 11.25 -2.97
N CYS A 297 -0.74 9.96 -3.00
CA CYS A 297 -0.46 9.27 -4.25
C CYS A 297 -1.69 9.20 -5.17
N LEU A 298 -2.88 8.96 -4.62
CA LEU A 298 -4.13 8.91 -5.40
C LEU A 298 -4.51 10.30 -5.97
N GLU A 299 -4.25 11.37 -5.21
CA GLU A 299 -4.40 12.76 -5.67
C GLU A 299 -3.43 13.09 -6.82
N ASP A 300 -2.16 12.74 -6.67
CA ASP A 300 -1.13 12.94 -7.69
C ASP A 300 -1.45 12.17 -8.98
N LEU A 301 -2.14 11.04 -8.85
CA LEU A 301 -2.65 10.25 -9.97
C LEU A 301 -3.98 10.76 -10.52
N HIS A 302 -4.57 11.81 -9.94
CA HIS A 302 -5.90 12.33 -10.28
C HIS A 302 -7.03 11.28 -10.19
N LEU A 303 -6.91 10.35 -9.23
CA LEU A 303 -7.92 9.33 -8.96
C LEU A 303 -8.93 9.78 -7.90
N ILE A 304 -8.55 10.74 -7.09
CA ILE A 304 -9.41 11.46 -6.14
C ILE A 304 -9.17 12.95 -6.26
N GLU A 305 -10.17 13.76 -5.88
CA GLU A 305 -10.00 15.20 -5.78
C GLU A 305 -9.12 15.55 -4.57
N ARG A 306 -8.38 16.65 -4.67
CA ARG A 306 -7.70 17.23 -3.51
C ARG A 306 -8.75 17.79 -2.58
N GLY A 307 -8.87 17.20 -1.41
CA GLY A 307 -9.90 17.59 -0.45
C GLY A 307 -10.02 16.58 0.69
N PRO A 308 -10.79 16.86 1.77
CA PRO A 308 -11.02 15.88 2.82
C PRO A 308 -11.75 14.67 2.24
N VAL A 309 -11.17 13.49 2.42
CA VAL A 309 -11.80 12.21 2.07
C VAL A 309 -12.16 11.49 3.35
N THR A 310 -13.44 11.44 3.66
CA THR A 310 -13.97 10.64 4.76
C THR A 310 -14.24 9.22 4.27
N PHE A 311 -13.64 8.22 4.88
CA PHE A 311 -13.94 6.82 4.59
C PHE A 311 -13.96 6.01 5.88
N LYS A 312 -14.70 4.90 5.87
CA LYS A 312 -14.78 4.00 7.03
C LYS A 312 -13.80 2.85 6.86
N MET A 313 -13.01 2.61 7.89
CA MET A 313 -12.26 1.37 8.09
C MET A 313 -12.74 0.71 9.38
N GLY A 314 -13.61 -0.30 9.25
CA GLY A 314 -14.29 -0.92 10.38
C GLY A 314 -15.19 0.08 11.11
N ASP A 315 -15.16 0.06 12.46
CA ASP A 315 -15.90 0.99 13.30
C ASP A 315 -15.23 2.37 13.39
N ARG A 316 -14.08 2.57 12.77
CA ARG A 316 -13.37 3.84 12.74
C ARG A 316 -13.75 4.62 11.49
N GLU A 317 -14.32 5.78 11.70
CA GLU A 317 -14.40 6.80 10.67
C GLU A 317 -13.02 7.45 10.58
N LEU A 318 -12.30 7.13 9.50
CA LEU A 318 -11.01 7.76 9.22
C LEU A 318 -11.29 8.95 8.30
N LEU A 319 -11.07 10.14 8.82
CA LEU A 319 -10.93 11.33 8.01
C LEU A 319 -9.53 11.30 7.41
N ALA A 320 -9.44 10.89 6.15
CA ALA A 320 -8.32 11.29 5.33
C ALA A 320 -8.62 12.71 4.87
N GLU A 321 -8.33 13.67 5.73
CA GLU A 321 -8.47 15.08 5.36
C GLU A 321 -7.43 15.38 4.29
N ALA A 322 -7.92 15.66 3.09
CA ALA A 322 -7.17 16.52 2.21
C ALA A 322 -7.10 17.86 2.91
N TYR A 323 -5.97 18.51 2.84
CA TYR A 323 -5.85 19.87 3.27
C TYR A 323 -6.98 20.69 2.65
N PRO A 324 -7.89 21.26 3.43
CA PRO A 324 -8.52 22.44 2.94
C PRO A 324 -7.34 23.38 2.60
N LYS A 325 -7.23 23.91 1.41
CA LYS A 325 -6.85 25.30 1.35
C LYS A 325 -7.74 25.92 2.41
N ALA A 326 -7.13 26.39 3.49
CA ALA A 326 -7.84 26.98 4.61
C ALA A 326 -8.52 28.29 4.14
N VAL A 327 -9.50 28.13 3.27
CA VAL A 327 -10.41 29.18 2.86
C VAL A 327 -11.60 29.02 3.80
N GLY A 328 -11.48 29.61 4.98
CA GLY A 328 -12.60 29.78 5.88
C GLY A 328 -12.45 29.30 7.32
N LEU A 329 -11.36 28.63 7.71
CA LEU A 329 -11.14 28.25 9.13
C LEU A 329 -10.01 29.04 9.81
N VAL A 330 -9.26 29.84 9.04
CA VAL A 330 -8.09 30.57 9.55
C VAL A 330 -8.45 31.93 10.17
N PRO A 331 -9.47 32.70 9.77
CA PRO A 331 -9.74 33.97 10.37
C PRO A 331 -10.10 33.92 11.85
N ASP A 332 -10.81 32.88 12.30
CA ASP A 332 -11.23 32.75 13.69
C ASP A 332 -10.19 32.07 14.61
N VAL A 333 -9.21 31.39 14.02
CA VAL A 333 -8.15 30.68 14.77
C VAL A 333 -6.98 31.58 15.11
N VAL A 334 -6.75 32.67 14.36
CA VAL A 334 -5.60 33.57 14.58
C VAL A 334 -5.77 34.43 15.84
N GLU A 335 -7.01 34.76 16.26
CA GLU A 335 -7.24 35.52 17.48
C GLU A 335 -7.05 34.69 18.77
N ASP A 336 -7.13 33.33 18.72
CA ASP A 336 -6.96 32.44 19.88
C ASP A 336 -5.68 31.56 19.85
N LEU A 337 -4.77 31.76 18.89
CA LEU A 337 -3.51 31.02 18.74
C LEU A 337 -2.49 31.38 19.82
N THR A 338 -2.77 31.04 21.09
CA THR A 338 -1.79 31.22 22.15
C THR A 338 -0.67 30.16 22.05
N LEU A 339 -0.99 28.88 21.89
CA LEU A 339 -0.05 27.78 21.70
C LEU A 339 -0.73 26.55 21.07
N LEU A 340 -0.13 26.01 20.02
CA LEU A 340 -0.54 24.75 19.40
C LEU A 340 0.53 23.70 19.66
N HIS A 341 0.13 22.51 20.05
CA HIS A 341 1.03 21.39 20.33
C HIS A 341 0.79 20.22 19.36
N GLY A 342 1.85 19.63 18.86
CA GLY A 342 1.81 18.43 18.05
C GLY A 342 2.92 17.46 18.38
N GLU A 343 2.56 16.18 18.47
CA GLU A 343 3.48 15.08 18.73
C GLU A 343 3.37 14.03 17.66
N ALA A 344 4.49 13.46 17.23
CA ALA A 344 4.51 12.36 16.28
C ALA A 344 5.70 11.43 16.43
N LEU A 345 5.48 10.16 16.14
CA LEU A 345 6.50 9.11 16.07
C LEU A 345 6.59 8.61 14.63
N ALA A 346 7.78 8.47 14.07
CA ALA A 346 7.98 7.90 12.75
C ALA A 346 9.19 6.96 12.69
N GLY A 347 9.05 5.85 11.97
CA GLY A 347 10.11 4.85 11.80
C GLY A 347 10.11 3.78 12.89
N GLU A 348 11.11 2.90 12.80
CA GLU A 348 11.30 1.74 13.68
C GLU A 348 12.78 1.56 14.02
N GLY A 349 13.05 0.81 15.09
CA GLY A 349 14.41 0.46 15.52
C GLY A 349 15.22 1.67 15.99
N LEU A 350 16.53 1.65 15.71
CA LEU A 350 17.46 2.69 16.16
C LEU A 350 17.34 4.02 15.41
N GLU A 351 16.67 4.05 14.28
CA GLU A 351 16.44 5.24 13.47
C GLU A 351 15.05 5.85 13.67
N VAL A 352 14.31 5.41 14.70
CA VAL A 352 13.02 6.00 15.07
C VAL A 352 13.18 7.50 15.40
N ALA A 353 12.24 8.31 14.94
CA ALA A 353 12.12 9.72 15.28
C ALA A 353 10.87 9.95 16.13
N HIS A 354 11.05 10.54 17.28
CA HIS A 354 9.97 11.09 18.10
C HIS A 354 10.10 12.60 18.08
N VAL A 355 9.04 13.28 17.72
CA VAL A 355 9.00 14.74 17.59
C VAL A 355 7.85 15.28 18.42
N ASP A 356 8.20 16.21 19.30
CA ASP A 356 7.27 17.10 19.98
C ASP A 356 7.49 18.50 19.44
N LEU A 357 6.44 19.20 19.05
CA LEU A 357 6.53 20.59 18.63
C LEU A 357 5.45 21.45 19.26
N VAL A 358 5.81 22.72 19.41
CA VAL A 358 4.90 23.78 19.80
C VAL A 358 4.95 24.87 18.73
N MET A 359 3.80 25.32 18.29
CA MET A 359 3.64 26.45 17.37
C MET A 359 2.95 27.58 18.11
N GLY A 360 3.33 28.81 17.82
CA GLY A 360 2.72 29.98 18.39
C GLY A 360 2.95 31.21 17.52
N VAL A 361 2.33 32.33 17.89
CA VAL A 361 2.56 33.60 17.19
C VAL A 361 3.87 34.25 17.64
N ARG A 362 4.50 34.99 16.74
CA ARG A 362 5.85 35.59 16.94
C ARG A 362 5.93 36.48 18.19
N ASP A 363 4.90 37.25 18.50
CA ASP A 363 4.84 38.12 19.68
C ASP A 363 4.04 37.52 20.84
N GLY A 364 3.81 36.20 20.80
CA GLY A 364 3.03 35.46 21.76
C GLY A 364 3.83 34.82 22.88
N PRO A 365 3.17 33.99 23.72
CA PRO A 365 3.79 33.33 24.88
C PRO A 365 5.01 32.45 24.54
N LEU A 366 4.99 31.81 23.33
CA LEU A 366 6.12 30.97 22.89
C LEU A 366 7.35 31.79 22.64
N SER A 367 7.27 32.94 21.96
CA SER A 367 8.39 33.84 21.71
C SER A 367 8.93 34.40 23.04
N ALA A 368 8.07 34.86 23.95
CA ALA A 368 8.46 35.33 25.26
C ALA A 368 9.17 34.24 26.10
N ALA A 369 8.68 32.99 26.02
CA ALA A 369 9.35 31.87 26.71
C ALA A 369 10.71 31.55 26.09
N LEU A 370 10.85 31.62 24.77
CA LEU A 370 12.10 31.37 24.05
C LEU A 370 13.16 32.48 24.29
N GLU A 371 12.73 33.74 24.32
CA GLU A 371 13.58 34.87 24.66
C GLU A 371 14.11 34.78 26.14
N ASN A 372 13.23 34.38 27.05
CA ASN A 372 13.60 34.15 28.44
C ASN A 372 14.49 32.91 28.62
N SER A 373 14.30 31.85 27.86
CA SER A 373 15.11 30.63 27.90
C SER A 373 16.56 30.89 27.45
N GLY A 374 16.75 31.78 26.46
CA GLY A 374 18.05 32.23 26.03
C GLY A 374 18.85 32.96 27.10
N LYS A 375 18.21 33.47 28.16
CA LYS A 375 18.86 34.07 29.34
C LYS A 375 19.13 33.07 30.48
N ILE A 376 18.48 31.92 30.48
CA ILE A 376 18.55 30.92 31.57
C ILE A 376 19.57 29.82 31.29
N VAL A 377 19.97 29.62 30.06
CA VAL A 377 20.87 28.53 29.69
C VAL A 377 22.19 29.09 29.16
N GLU A 378 23.03 29.53 30.09
CA GLU A 378 24.48 29.65 29.82
C GLU A 378 25.01 28.27 29.40
N GLY A 379 25.13 28.04 28.07
CA GLY A 379 25.63 26.79 27.49
C GLY A 379 24.82 26.27 26.31
N TYR A 380 23.59 26.74 26.06
CA TYR A 380 22.88 26.47 24.81
C TYR A 380 23.21 27.56 23.81
N HIS A 381 24.01 27.20 22.82
CA HIS A 381 24.45 28.09 21.77
C HIS A 381 23.25 28.63 20.94
N SER A 382 23.40 29.91 20.53
CA SER A 382 22.56 30.61 19.51
C SER A 382 22.44 29.88 18.16
N SER A 383 22.91 28.65 18.07
CA SER A 383 22.90 27.76 16.91
C SER A 383 21.63 26.90 16.78
N ASN A 384 20.66 26.98 17.69
CA ASN A 384 19.46 26.16 17.65
C ASN A 384 18.35 26.76 16.74
N ILE A 385 18.46 28.01 16.35
CA ILE A 385 17.58 28.60 15.34
C ILE A 385 18.06 28.12 13.98
N ILE A 386 17.17 27.48 13.23
CA ILE A 386 17.48 27.07 11.87
C ILE A 386 17.50 28.32 11.00
N LYS A 387 18.70 28.66 10.49
CA LYS A 387 18.92 29.84 9.65
C LYS A 387 18.18 29.73 8.33
N ASP A 388 17.70 30.87 7.83
CA ASP A 388 17.03 30.99 6.53
C ASP A 388 15.82 30.05 6.38
N LEU A 389 15.07 29.88 7.46
CA LEU A 389 13.84 29.11 7.50
C LEU A 389 12.69 29.96 8.02
N ASP A 390 11.64 30.07 7.22
CA ASP A 390 10.36 30.65 7.58
C ASP A 390 9.24 29.60 7.53
N PRO A 391 8.37 29.54 8.54
CA PRO A 391 8.36 30.33 9.77
C PRO A 391 9.62 30.07 10.63
N VAL A 392 9.95 31.02 11.49
CA VAL A 392 11.10 30.90 12.42
C VAL A 392 10.99 29.58 13.18
N THR A 393 12.00 28.72 13.01
CA THR A 393 12.00 27.38 13.57
C THR A 393 13.20 27.17 14.48
N ILE A 394 12.93 26.73 15.71
CA ILE A 394 13.92 26.42 16.72
C ILE A 394 14.01 24.91 16.86
N PHE A 395 15.21 24.38 16.72
CA PHE A 395 15.50 22.96 16.86
C PHE A 395 16.10 22.66 18.22
N ALA A 396 15.46 21.79 19.00
CA ALA A 396 15.91 21.36 20.32
C ALA A 396 16.00 19.83 20.39
N PRO A 397 17.20 19.25 20.40
CA PRO A 397 17.35 17.81 20.58
C PRO A 397 17.06 17.41 22.04
N THR A 398 16.31 16.32 22.23
CA THR A 398 15.96 15.79 23.56
C THR A 398 16.95 14.74 24.09
N VAL A 399 18.13 14.62 23.47
CA VAL A 399 19.14 13.64 23.85
C VAL A 399 20.45 14.32 24.24
N THR A 400 21.14 13.76 25.22
CA THR A 400 22.52 14.16 25.53
C THR A 400 23.45 13.64 24.44
N ILE A 401 24.14 14.54 23.76
CA ILE A 401 25.09 14.20 22.70
C ILE A 401 26.41 13.79 23.34
N THR A 402 26.79 12.53 23.21
CA THR A 402 27.98 11.94 23.86
C THR A 402 29.13 11.67 22.89
N GLY A 403 28.97 11.89 21.59
CA GLY A 403 30.03 11.64 20.61
C GLY A 403 29.79 12.32 19.26
N GLU A 404 30.85 12.49 18.48
CA GLU A 404 30.82 13.19 17.19
C GLU A 404 29.86 12.56 16.17
N ARG A 405 29.72 11.25 16.17
CA ARG A 405 28.74 10.54 15.28
C ARG A 405 27.31 10.92 15.63
N GLN A 406 26.97 10.90 16.92
CA GLN A 406 25.63 11.27 17.37
C GLN A 406 25.38 12.76 17.09
N LYS A 407 26.39 13.60 17.33
CA LYS A 407 26.33 15.03 17.01
C LYS A 407 25.99 15.26 15.54
N LYS A 408 26.65 14.53 14.65
CA LYS A 408 26.34 14.57 13.20
C LYS A 408 24.90 14.14 12.89
N MET A 409 24.42 13.04 13.48
CA MET A 409 23.05 12.56 13.27
C MET A 409 21.99 13.55 13.76
N VAL A 410 22.25 14.22 14.88
CA VAL A 410 21.32 15.19 15.48
C VAL A 410 21.43 16.54 14.78
N MET A 411 22.61 17.14 14.75
CA MET A 411 22.79 18.54 14.37
C MET A 411 22.90 18.77 12.86
N GLU A 412 23.24 17.74 12.07
CA GLU A 412 23.31 17.87 10.61
C GLU A 412 22.17 17.14 9.92
N VAL A 413 21.84 15.91 10.35
CA VAL A 413 20.87 15.07 9.64
C VAL A 413 19.44 15.37 10.10
N ALA A 414 19.16 15.29 11.41
CA ALA A 414 17.81 15.53 11.93
C ALA A 414 17.42 17.01 11.81
N GLN A 415 18.34 17.96 12.09
CA GLN A 415 18.07 19.38 11.92
C GLN A 415 17.74 19.73 10.47
N ARG A 416 18.44 19.16 9.47
CA ARG A 416 18.10 19.32 8.06
C ARG A 416 16.73 18.74 7.73
N ALA A 417 16.41 17.58 8.29
CA ALA A 417 15.09 16.95 8.08
C ALA A 417 13.95 17.82 8.63
N VAL A 418 14.16 18.49 9.78
CA VAL A 418 13.22 19.47 10.32
C VAL A 418 13.03 20.65 9.37
N ALA A 419 14.14 21.23 8.87
CA ALA A 419 14.08 22.35 7.93
C ALA A 419 13.33 21.97 6.63
N ASP A 420 13.65 20.80 6.07
CA ASP A 420 13.01 20.32 4.85
C ASP A 420 11.51 20.03 5.07
N ALA A 421 11.14 19.50 6.25
CA ALA A 421 9.75 19.24 6.61
C ALA A 421 8.93 20.53 6.75
N VAL A 422 9.49 21.56 7.43
CA VAL A 422 8.83 22.87 7.57
C VAL A 422 8.66 23.54 6.22
N ARG A 423 9.71 23.64 5.40
CA ARG A 423 9.61 24.17 4.02
C ARG A 423 8.55 23.44 3.21
N ARG A 424 8.53 22.13 3.30
CA ARG A 424 7.57 21.31 2.56
C ARG A 424 6.13 21.54 3.04
N THR A 425 5.91 21.71 4.34
CA THR A 425 4.60 22.03 4.91
C THR A 425 4.08 23.40 4.45
N VAL A 426 4.94 24.38 4.29
CA VAL A 426 4.57 25.68 3.70
C VAL A 426 4.27 25.51 2.20
N THR A 427 5.16 24.88 1.45
CA THR A 427 4.97 24.66 -0.01
C THR A 427 3.70 23.86 -0.32
N ASP A 428 3.34 22.90 0.51
CA ASP A 428 2.13 22.09 0.35
C ASP A 428 0.86 22.83 0.84
N GLY A 429 1.00 24.06 1.36
CA GLY A 429 -0.11 24.89 1.87
C GLY A 429 -0.70 24.39 3.19
N VAL A 430 0.02 23.55 3.93
CA VAL A 430 -0.38 23.09 5.28
C VAL A 430 -0.26 24.22 6.29
N ILE A 431 0.84 24.97 6.20
CA ILE A 431 0.98 26.26 6.84
C ILE A 431 0.68 27.27 5.75
N PRO A 432 -0.42 28.06 5.87
CA PRO A 432 -0.74 29.10 4.90
C PRO A 432 0.40 30.12 4.77
N GLU A 433 0.75 30.51 3.55
CA GLU A 433 1.87 31.46 3.31
C GLU A 433 1.68 32.77 4.02
N GLU A 434 0.44 33.24 4.15
CA GLU A 434 0.06 34.46 4.85
C GLU A 434 0.36 34.43 6.35
N LEU A 435 0.40 33.25 6.97
CA LEU A 435 0.70 33.08 8.40
C LEU A 435 2.18 32.89 8.70
N VAL A 436 2.98 32.55 7.68
CA VAL A 436 4.40 32.25 7.83
C VAL A 436 5.18 33.35 8.56
N PRO A 437 4.98 34.66 8.24
CA PRO A 437 5.71 35.74 8.93
C PRO A 437 5.41 35.87 10.42
N ASP A 438 4.21 35.44 10.84
CA ASP A 438 3.71 35.63 12.20
C ASP A 438 3.87 34.39 13.08
N LEU A 439 4.37 33.27 12.51
CA LEU A 439 4.53 32.01 13.23
C LEU A 439 5.95 31.78 13.75
N VAL A 440 6.03 31.13 14.91
CA VAL A 440 7.24 30.53 15.48
C VAL A 440 6.96 29.07 15.80
N ILE A 441 7.91 28.19 15.43
CA ILE A 441 7.83 26.75 15.67
C ILE A 441 9.02 26.33 16.53
N ALA A 442 8.76 25.72 17.67
CA ALA A 442 9.78 25.03 18.46
C ALA A 442 9.64 23.51 18.26
N VAL A 443 10.69 22.87 17.76
CA VAL A 443 10.69 21.43 17.43
C VAL A 443 11.67 20.71 18.33
N ASN A 444 11.16 19.86 19.19
CA ASN A 444 11.89 18.88 19.94
C ASN A 444 12.00 17.59 19.16
N THR A 445 13.22 17.02 19.04
CA THR A 445 13.36 15.74 18.33
C THR A 445 14.28 14.79 19.08
N PHE A 446 13.87 13.53 19.12
CA PHE A 446 14.67 12.44 19.65
C PHE A 446 15.35 11.69 18.50
N VAL A 447 16.67 11.51 18.62
CA VAL A 447 17.47 10.64 17.75
C VAL A 447 18.21 9.65 18.63
N HIS A 448 17.98 8.36 18.43
CA HIS A 448 18.59 7.32 19.24
C HIS A 448 20.13 7.41 19.20
N PRO A 449 20.86 7.32 20.36
CA PRO A 449 22.32 7.46 20.41
C PRO A 449 23.07 6.49 19.49
N ASN A 450 22.52 5.31 19.27
CA ASN A 450 23.10 4.25 18.42
C ASN A 450 22.58 4.27 16.98
N ALA A 451 21.86 5.29 16.54
CA ALA A 451 21.43 5.44 15.16
C ALA A 451 22.62 5.48 14.20
N VAL A 452 22.56 4.72 13.12
CA VAL A 452 23.69 4.52 12.21
C VAL A 452 23.40 4.91 10.76
N ASN A 453 22.12 4.97 10.38
CA ASN A 453 21.70 5.23 9.01
C ASN A 453 21.21 6.68 8.83
N PRO A 454 22.04 7.60 8.29
CA PRO A 454 21.66 9.00 8.12
C PRO A 454 20.40 9.19 7.28
N ARG A 455 20.23 8.38 6.23
CA ARG A 455 19.08 8.48 5.33
C ARG A 455 17.77 8.14 6.06
N ARG A 456 17.76 7.09 6.88
CA ARG A 456 16.60 6.72 7.69
C ARG A 456 16.31 7.75 8.77
N VAL A 457 17.34 8.25 9.47
CA VAL A 457 17.19 9.33 10.45
C VAL A 457 16.57 10.56 9.80
N HIS A 458 17.03 10.97 8.62
CA HIS A 458 16.47 12.10 7.89
C HIS A 458 14.98 11.85 7.51
N ILE A 459 14.67 10.72 6.85
CA ILE A 459 13.32 10.42 6.42
C ILE A 459 12.34 10.36 7.60
N ASN A 460 12.73 9.72 8.70
CA ASN A 460 11.84 9.56 9.84
C ASN A 460 11.61 10.89 10.57
N ASN A 461 12.64 11.72 10.76
CA ASN A 461 12.45 13.05 11.33
C ASN A 461 11.63 13.96 10.42
N PHE A 462 11.87 13.95 9.11
CA PHE A 462 11.07 14.68 8.13
C PHE A 462 9.58 14.31 8.23
N ARG A 463 9.26 13.02 8.31
CA ARG A 463 7.88 12.53 8.47
C ARG A 463 7.27 12.95 9.80
N ALA A 464 7.97 12.70 10.90
CA ALA A 464 7.49 13.01 12.25
C ALA A 464 7.18 14.51 12.41
N VAL A 465 8.05 15.40 11.92
CA VAL A 465 7.81 16.85 11.96
C VAL A 465 6.57 17.25 11.17
N ARG A 466 6.39 16.74 9.96
CA ARG A 466 5.21 17.03 9.17
C ARG A 466 3.92 16.60 9.86
N PHE A 467 3.91 15.42 10.50
CA PHE A 467 2.76 14.94 11.24
C PHE A 467 2.50 15.76 12.50
N ALA A 468 3.55 16.13 13.22
CA ALA A 468 3.42 16.94 14.42
C ALA A 468 2.86 18.34 14.08
N ILE A 469 3.31 18.97 13.00
CA ILE A 469 2.74 20.25 12.51
C ILE A 469 1.25 20.12 12.20
N ARG A 470 0.86 19.05 11.51
CA ARG A 470 -0.53 18.77 11.19
C ARG A 470 -1.38 18.64 12.44
N ARG A 471 -0.94 17.80 13.39
CA ARG A 471 -1.65 17.60 14.65
C ARG A 471 -1.80 18.87 15.46
N ALA A 472 -0.77 19.72 15.45
CA ALA A 472 -0.82 21.04 16.09
C ALA A 472 -1.93 21.92 15.46
N LEU A 473 -1.99 21.98 14.14
CA LEU A 473 -2.98 22.80 13.42
C LEU A 473 -4.41 22.23 13.51
N GLU A 474 -4.55 20.91 13.61
CA GLU A 474 -5.86 20.23 13.71
C GLU A 474 -6.53 20.42 15.10
N GLY A 475 -5.84 20.97 16.10
CA GLY A 475 -6.38 21.25 17.43
C GLY A 475 -6.93 20.03 18.19
N ARG A 476 -6.50 18.81 17.86
CA ARG A 476 -7.08 17.54 18.34
C ARG A 476 -6.72 17.14 19.76
N GLN A 477 -5.95 17.94 20.49
CA GLN A 477 -5.67 17.66 21.90
C GLN A 477 -5.95 18.91 22.74
N SER A 478 -7.04 18.89 23.50
CA SER A 478 -7.22 19.87 24.55
C SER A 478 -6.13 19.68 25.62
N VAL A 479 -5.73 20.77 26.27
CA VAL A 479 -4.77 20.72 27.40
C VAL A 479 -5.22 19.73 28.48
N GLU A 480 -6.53 19.58 28.68
CA GLU A 480 -7.13 18.61 29.62
C GLU A 480 -6.92 17.15 29.17
N GLU A 481 -6.96 16.87 27.89
CA GLU A 481 -6.71 15.54 27.37
C GLU A 481 -5.22 15.18 27.44
N MET A 482 -4.32 16.16 27.24
CA MET A 482 -2.87 15.99 27.44
C MET A 482 -2.54 15.70 28.92
N ILE A 483 -3.15 16.42 29.86
CA ILE A 483 -2.97 16.19 31.30
C ILE A 483 -3.47 14.80 31.68
N ARG A 484 -4.62 14.37 31.19
CA ARG A 484 -5.18 13.05 31.46
C ARG A 484 -4.34 11.90 30.86
N ARG A 485 -3.72 12.10 29.69
CA ARG A 485 -2.83 11.12 29.06
C ARG A 485 -1.44 11.07 29.68
N LYS A 486 -0.97 12.15 30.30
CA LYS A 486 0.31 12.19 30.99
C LYS A 486 0.42 11.14 32.10
N GLU A 487 -0.66 10.84 32.79
CA GLU A 487 -0.70 9.82 33.85
C GLU A 487 -0.73 8.37 33.30
N SER A 488 -1.16 8.18 32.07
CA SER A 488 -1.26 6.87 31.40
C SER A 488 -0.18 6.62 30.32
N ALA A 489 0.56 7.66 29.91
CA ALA A 489 1.57 7.56 28.88
C ALA A 489 2.80 6.82 29.41
N ARG A 490 2.93 5.55 29.00
CA ARG A 490 4.21 4.83 29.11
C ARG A 490 5.02 5.15 27.87
N HIS A 491 6.13 5.87 28.05
CA HIS A 491 7.12 6.05 27.00
C HIS A 491 7.57 4.65 26.52
N PRO A 492 7.58 4.37 25.21
CA PRO A 492 8.00 3.05 24.70
C PRO A 492 9.45 2.69 25.09
N PHE A 493 10.21 3.64 25.58
CA PHE A 493 11.55 3.48 26.13
C PHE A 493 11.58 3.82 27.64
N ALA A 494 10.65 3.25 28.44
CA ALA A 494 10.78 3.28 29.88
C ALA A 494 12.09 2.55 30.26
N TYR A 495 13.15 3.31 30.44
CA TYR A 495 14.40 2.84 31.01
C TYR A 495 14.13 2.48 32.46
N ASN A 496 14.14 1.18 32.76
CA ASN A 496 14.31 0.74 34.13
C ASN A 496 15.82 0.79 34.42
N PRO A 497 16.26 1.58 35.41
CA PRO A 497 17.66 1.68 35.79
C PRO A 497 18.18 0.34 36.33
#